data_1be14a78b8a3354deae753c909efd41a
#
_entry.id   1be14a78b8a3354deae753c909efd41a
#
_cell.length_a   1.000
_cell.length_b   1.000
_cell.length_c   1.000
_cell.angle_alpha   90.00
_cell.angle_beta   90.00
_cell.angle_gamma   90.00
#
_symmetry.space_group_name_H-M   'P 1'
#
loop_
_entity.id
_entity.type
_entity.pdbx_description
1 polymer ?
#
loop_
_entity_poly.entity_id
_entity_poly.type
_entity_poly.pdbx_seq_one_letter_code
_entity_poly.pdbx_strand_id
1 'polypeptide(L)'
;MAHMVETMAYAGEVPWHGLGVPVSNDLTPVQMMDKAGLNWPVREVESFVEFDGKRIATGQKSLVRETDGKILTNVGADWNPVQNETAFEFFNDFVMNGEMEMHTAGSLKGGQMVWALAKVGESFELFGDDKIDSYLLF
;
A
#
# COMPACT_ATOMS: atom_id res chain seq x y z
N MET A 1 3.33 13.44 1.84
CA MET A 1 4.26 14.28 1.06
C MET A 1 4.36 13.69 -0.34
N ALA A 2 3.94 14.47 -1.33
CA ALA A 2 3.86 13.97 -2.71
C ALA A 2 5.21 13.52 -3.26
N HIS A 3 6.29 14.26 -2.98
CA HIS A 3 7.63 13.94 -3.46
C HIS A 3 8.23 12.66 -2.85
N MET A 4 7.56 12.06 -1.87
CA MET A 4 7.98 10.78 -1.28
C MET A 4 7.23 9.59 -1.84
N VAL A 5 6.33 9.82 -2.79
CA VAL A 5 5.62 8.75 -3.47
C VAL A 5 6.59 7.93 -4.32
N GLU A 6 6.62 6.62 -4.11
CA GLU A 6 7.39 5.70 -4.93
C GLU A 6 6.58 5.26 -6.14
N THR A 7 5.41 4.67 -5.88
CA THR A 7 4.47 4.26 -6.92
C THR A 7 3.06 4.61 -6.48
N MET A 8 2.16 4.81 -7.44
CA MET A 8 0.77 5.16 -7.15
C MET A 8 -0.13 4.88 -8.35
N ALA A 9 -1.36 4.49 -8.08
CA ALA A 9 -2.44 4.47 -9.06
C ALA A 9 -3.65 5.23 -8.49
N TYR A 10 -4.41 5.87 -9.37
CA TYR A 10 -5.60 6.61 -8.97
C TYR A 10 -6.74 6.42 -9.98
N ALA A 11 -7.96 6.39 -9.47
CA ALA A 11 -9.18 6.44 -10.27
C ALA A 11 -9.83 7.82 -10.12
N GLY A 12 -10.45 8.33 -11.18
CA GLY A 12 -11.11 9.62 -11.14
C GLY A 12 -10.20 10.79 -11.47
N GLU A 13 -10.27 11.86 -10.68
CA GLU A 13 -9.53 13.09 -10.95
C GLU A 13 -8.03 12.93 -10.74
N VAL A 14 -7.25 13.64 -11.53
CA VAL A 14 -5.81 13.69 -11.39
C VAL A 14 -5.46 14.28 -10.01
N PRO A 15 -4.63 13.59 -9.21
CA PRO A 15 -4.17 14.17 -7.95
C PRO A 15 -3.44 15.49 -8.16
N TRP A 16 -3.49 16.36 -7.16
CA TRP A 16 -2.86 17.69 -7.23
C TRP A 16 -1.36 17.66 -7.57
N HIS A 17 -0.67 16.60 -7.21
CA HIS A 17 0.77 16.44 -7.49
C HIS A 17 1.05 15.85 -8.87
N GLY A 18 0.04 15.36 -9.60
CA GLY A 18 0.20 14.80 -10.94
C GLY A 18 0.95 13.48 -11.01
N LEU A 19 1.21 12.83 -9.88
CA LEU A 19 1.92 11.55 -9.81
C LEU A 19 0.95 10.39 -9.94
N GLY A 20 1.47 9.26 -10.39
CA GLY A 20 0.72 8.02 -10.44
C GLY A 20 0.18 7.66 -11.82
N VAL A 21 -0.41 6.49 -11.89
CA VAL A 21 -0.99 5.91 -13.10
C VAL A 21 -2.50 6.04 -13.04
N PRO A 22 -3.14 6.66 -14.06
CA PRO A 22 -4.60 6.70 -14.08
C PRO A 22 -5.18 5.31 -14.38
N VAL A 23 -6.24 4.96 -13.69
CA VAL A 23 -6.93 3.68 -13.88
C VAL A 23 -8.45 3.89 -13.90
N SER A 24 -9.18 2.87 -14.37
CA SER A 24 -10.63 2.91 -14.31
C SER A 24 -11.12 2.72 -12.86
N ASN A 25 -12.37 3.09 -12.60
CA ASN A 25 -12.95 3.02 -11.26
C ASN A 25 -13.60 1.67 -10.93
N ASP A 26 -13.46 0.69 -11.82
CA ASP A 26 -14.07 -0.64 -11.67
C ASP A 26 -13.05 -1.75 -11.37
N LEU A 27 -11.84 -1.39 -10.97
CA LEU A 27 -10.79 -2.37 -10.66
C LEU A 27 -11.10 -3.17 -9.40
N THR A 28 -10.75 -4.45 -9.44
CA THR A 28 -10.70 -5.26 -8.23
C THR A 28 -9.52 -4.79 -7.35
N PRO A 29 -9.52 -5.09 -6.04
CA PRO A 29 -8.39 -4.74 -5.18
C PRO A 29 -7.05 -5.27 -5.70
N VAL A 30 -7.00 -6.51 -6.19
CA VAL A 30 -5.77 -7.09 -6.75
C VAL A 30 -5.32 -6.33 -8.00
N GLN A 31 -6.25 -5.96 -8.88
CA GLN A 31 -5.93 -5.16 -10.06
C GLN A 31 -5.38 -3.79 -9.67
N MET A 32 -5.97 -3.14 -8.68
CA MET A 32 -5.47 -1.86 -8.18
C MET A 32 -4.06 -2.01 -7.58
N MET A 33 -3.82 -3.07 -6.83
CA MET A 33 -2.50 -3.38 -6.29
C MET A 33 -1.46 -3.50 -7.40
N ASP A 34 -1.78 -4.23 -8.47
CA ASP A 34 -0.88 -4.40 -9.62
C ASP A 34 -0.62 -3.07 -10.33
N LYS A 35 -1.67 -2.28 -10.58
CA LYS A 35 -1.55 -0.98 -11.26
C LYS A 35 -0.79 0.03 -10.44
N ALA A 36 -0.89 -0.04 -9.12
CA ALA A 36 -0.15 0.83 -8.21
C ALA A 36 1.32 0.39 -8.03
N GLY A 37 1.72 -0.73 -8.61
CA GLY A 37 3.09 -1.25 -8.47
C GLY A 37 3.36 -1.83 -7.09
N LEU A 38 2.35 -2.41 -6.44
CA LEU A 38 2.45 -2.92 -5.07
C LEU A 38 2.45 -4.44 -4.98
N ASN A 39 2.48 -5.13 -6.11
CA ASN A 39 2.48 -6.60 -6.13
C ASN A 39 3.89 -7.14 -5.89
N TRP A 40 4.40 -6.90 -4.69
CA TRP A 40 5.69 -7.42 -4.27
C TRP A 40 5.59 -8.00 -2.86
N PRO A 41 6.06 -9.25 -2.68
CA PRO A 41 6.11 -9.85 -1.35
C PRO A 41 7.28 -9.30 -0.55
N VAL A 42 7.15 -9.41 0.77
CA VAL A 42 8.18 -9.03 1.74
C VAL A 42 8.72 -10.30 2.37
N ARG A 43 10.04 -10.43 2.36
CA ARG A 43 10.73 -11.56 2.98
C ARG A 43 11.37 -11.12 4.29
N GLU A 44 11.29 -11.97 5.29
CA GLU A 44 12.00 -11.79 6.55
C GLU A 44 13.39 -12.41 6.43
N VAL A 45 14.43 -11.60 6.68
CA VAL A 45 15.82 -12.04 6.60
C VAL A 45 16.50 -11.73 7.93
N GLU A 46 17.22 -12.70 8.47
CA GLU A 46 17.95 -12.50 9.71
C GLU A 46 19.03 -11.41 9.52
N SER A 47 19.13 -10.52 10.50
CA SER A 47 20.04 -9.38 10.43
C SER A 47 21.35 -9.69 11.17
N PHE A 48 22.48 -9.34 10.53
CA PHE A 48 23.82 -9.61 11.04
C PHE A 48 24.66 -8.35 11.01
N VAL A 49 25.67 -8.30 11.86
CA VAL A 49 26.74 -7.33 11.78
C VAL A 49 28.07 -8.08 11.66
N GLU A 50 29.06 -7.46 11.03
CA GLU A 50 30.45 -7.94 11.04
C GLU A 50 31.25 -7.18 12.08
N PHE A 51 31.91 -7.90 12.94
CA PHE A 51 32.78 -7.32 13.96
C PHE A 51 34.00 -8.23 14.14
N ASP A 52 35.20 -7.65 13.96
CA ASP A 52 36.48 -8.36 14.02
C ASP A 52 36.52 -9.60 13.11
N GLY A 53 35.95 -9.46 11.89
CA GLY A 53 35.91 -10.52 10.90
C GLY A 53 34.89 -11.63 11.19
N LYS A 54 34.03 -11.43 12.19
CA LYS A 54 32.99 -12.39 12.56
C LYS A 54 31.60 -11.84 12.23
N ARG A 55 30.73 -12.70 11.74
CA ARG A 55 29.32 -12.38 11.53
C ARG A 55 28.53 -12.68 12.82
N ILE A 56 27.88 -11.67 13.35
CA ILE A 56 27.13 -11.78 14.61
C ILE A 56 25.68 -11.42 14.32
N ALA A 57 24.75 -12.33 14.70
CA ALA A 57 23.31 -12.07 14.60
C ALA A 57 22.91 -10.96 15.58
N THR A 58 22.10 -9.99 15.11
CA THR A 58 21.67 -8.87 15.94
C THR A 58 20.47 -9.19 16.82
N GLY A 59 19.81 -10.33 16.60
CA GLY A 59 18.54 -10.66 17.25
C GLY A 59 17.33 -9.97 16.60
N GLN A 60 17.57 -9.20 15.56
CA GLN A 60 16.53 -8.56 14.75
C GLN A 60 16.46 -9.20 13.38
N LYS A 61 15.44 -8.85 12.62
CA LYS A 61 15.32 -9.27 11.22
C LYS A 61 15.06 -8.06 10.34
N SER A 62 15.48 -8.17 9.08
CA SER A 62 15.23 -7.16 8.06
C SER A 62 14.03 -7.58 7.22
N LEU A 63 13.15 -6.65 6.91
CA LEU A 63 12.08 -6.86 5.95
C LEU A 63 12.59 -6.42 4.59
N VAL A 64 12.64 -7.34 3.63
CA VAL A 64 13.23 -7.13 2.33
C VAL A 64 12.18 -7.32 1.25
N ARG A 65 12.08 -6.35 0.35
CA ARG A 65 11.19 -6.45 -0.82
C ARG A 65 11.81 -7.44 -1.81
N GLU A 66 11.09 -8.51 -2.13
CA GLU A 66 11.65 -9.59 -2.95
C GLU A 66 11.96 -9.19 -4.39
N THR A 67 11.24 -8.22 -4.93
CA THR A 67 11.40 -7.84 -6.35
C THR A 67 12.74 -7.18 -6.66
N ASP A 68 13.31 -6.45 -5.71
CA ASP A 68 14.57 -5.71 -5.93
C ASP A 68 15.59 -5.87 -4.80
N GLY A 69 15.26 -6.64 -3.77
CA GLY A 69 16.17 -6.82 -2.63
C GLY A 69 16.30 -5.61 -1.72
N LYS A 70 15.42 -4.63 -1.85
CA LYS A 70 15.50 -3.41 -1.05
C LYS A 70 15.13 -3.71 0.41
N ILE A 71 15.99 -3.28 1.33
CA ILE A 71 15.70 -3.36 2.77
C ILE A 71 14.70 -2.26 3.12
N LEU A 72 13.51 -2.66 3.55
CA LEU A 72 12.46 -1.71 3.92
C LEU A 72 12.64 -1.17 5.32
N THR A 73 12.91 -2.08 6.26
CA THR A 73 13.14 -1.72 7.67
C THR A 73 13.71 -2.92 8.42
N ASN A 74 14.20 -2.66 9.62
CA ASN A 74 14.60 -3.70 10.57
C ASN A 74 13.60 -3.73 11.71
N VAL A 75 13.21 -4.93 12.15
CA VAL A 75 12.19 -5.13 13.18
C VAL A 75 12.66 -6.18 14.16
N GLY A 76 12.00 -6.26 15.32
CA GLY A 76 12.26 -7.32 16.29
C GLY A 76 11.89 -8.70 15.75
N ALA A 77 12.46 -9.74 16.31
CA ALA A 77 12.27 -11.11 15.84
C ALA A 77 10.81 -11.56 15.87
N ASP A 78 10.00 -10.99 16.75
CA ASP A 78 8.59 -11.36 16.91
C ASP A 78 7.64 -10.57 16.00
N TRP A 79 8.14 -9.59 15.26
CA TRP A 79 7.33 -8.81 14.34
C TRP A 79 6.95 -9.66 13.12
N ASN A 80 5.66 -9.62 12.75
CA ASN A 80 5.18 -10.31 11.56
C ASN A 80 4.68 -9.27 10.53
N PRO A 81 5.25 -9.24 9.34
CA PRO A 81 4.79 -8.29 8.32
C PRO A 81 3.43 -8.71 7.77
N VAL A 82 2.63 -7.71 7.40
CA VAL A 82 1.42 -7.93 6.61
C VAL A 82 1.79 -7.77 5.14
N GLN A 83 1.55 -8.80 4.34
CA GLN A 83 1.82 -8.74 2.91
C GLN A 83 0.83 -7.81 2.22
N ASN A 84 1.29 -7.11 1.17
CA ASN A 84 0.42 -6.22 0.39
C ASN A 84 -0.81 -6.96 -0.16
N GLU A 85 -0.61 -8.16 -0.68
CA GLU A 85 -1.71 -8.98 -1.19
C GLU A 85 -2.78 -9.23 -0.11
N THR A 86 -2.36 -9.58 1.09
CA THR A 86 -3.28 -9.81 2.21
C THR A 86 -4.05 -8.54 2.58
N ALA A 87 -3.36 -7.40 2.60
CA ALA A 87 -3.98 -6.12 2.90
C ALA A 87 -5.04 -5.76 1.86
N PHE A 88 -4.75 -5.96 0.57
CA PHE A 88 -5.71 -5.65 -0.49
C PHE A 88 -6.88 -6.63 -0.53
N GLU A 89 -6.70 -7.88 -0.13
CA GLU A 89 -7.79 -8.84 0.01
C GLU A 89 -8.85 -8.37 1.02
N PHE A 90 -8.48 -7.56 1.98
CA PHE A 90 -9.41 -6.96 2.92
C PHE A 90 -10.54 -6.21 2.23
N PHE A 91 -10.25 -5.55 1.11
CA PHE A 91 -11.26 -4.80 0.36
C PHE A 91 -12.10 -5.67 -0.57
N ASN A 92 -11.70 -6.91 -0.82
CA ASN A 92 -12.24 -7.71 -1.91
C ASN A 92 -13.77 -7.90 -1.81
N ASP A 93 -14.26 -8.30 -0.66
CA ASP A 93 -15.70 -8.53 -0.48
C ASP A 93 -16.52 -7.26 -0.67
N PHE A 94 -16.02 -6.14 -0.17
CA PHE A 94 -16.71 -4.85 -0.28
C PHE A 94 -16.77 -4.35 -1.72
N VAL A 95 -15.69 -4.50 -2.45
CA VAL A 95 -15.64 -4.07 -3.86
C VAL A 95 -16.48 -4.99 -4.74
N MET A 96 -16.40 -6.32 -4.54
CA MET A 96 -17.15 -7.28 -5.33
C MET A 96 -18.67 -7.19 -5.08
N ASN A 97 -19.09 -6.75 -3.90
CA ASN A 97 -20.49 -6.51 -3.57
C ASN A 97 -20.99 -5.13 -4.03
N GLY A 98 -20.14 -4.31 -4.63
CA GLY A 98 -20.51 -2.98 -5.07
C GLY A 98 -20.62 -1.94 -3.95
N GLU A 99 -20.13 -2.25 -2.75
CA GLU A 99 -20.20 -1.34 -1.61
C GLU A 99 -19.10 -0.27 -1.64
N MET A 100 -18.00 -0.56 -2.32
CA MET A 100 -16.84 0.32 -2.41
C MET A 100 -16.21 0.25 -3.80
N GLU A 101 -15.51 1.32 -4.16
CA GLU A 101 -14.65 1.39 -5.35
C GLU A 101 -13.24 1.71 -4.91
N MET A 102 -12.26 1.04 -5.50
CA MET A 102 -10.86 1.41 -5.24
C MET A 102 -10.59 2.79 -5.84
N HIS A 103 -10.03 3.68 -5.04
CA HIS A 103 -9.81 5.07 -5.44
C HIS A 103 -8.34 5.36 -5.70
N THR A 104 -7.50 5.16 -4.68
CA THR A 104 -6.04 5.33 -4.83
C THR A 104 -5.31 4.23 -4.07
N ALA A 105 -4.13 3.92 -4.54
CA ALA A 105 -3.21 3.04 -3.83
C ALA A 105 -1.79 3.42 -4.21
N GLY A 106 -0.85 3.18 -3.33
CA GLY A 106 0.54 3.48 -3.64
C GLY A 106 1.48 3.19 -2.49
N SER A 107 2.72 3.59 -2.69
CA SER A 107 3.76 3.44 -1.68
C SER A 107 4.55 4.73 -1.51
N LEU A 108 5.03 4.93 -0.30
CA LEU A 108 5.86 6.07 0.09
C LEU A 108 7.18 5.56 0.66
N LYS A 109 8.17 6.44 0.68
CA LYS A 109 9.47 6.20 1.33
C LYS A 109 10.12 4.91 0.85
N GLY A 110 10.10 4.70 -0.48
CA GLY A 110 10.72 3.52 -1.07
C GLY A 110 10.08 2.20 -0.68
N GLY A 111 8.78 2.20 -0.38
CA GLY A 111 8.04 0.99 -0.05
C GLY A 111 7.88 0.74 1.45
N GLN A 112 8.42 1.62 2.30
CA GLN A 112 8.25 1.47 3.74
C GLN A 112 6.82 1.70 4.20
N MET A 113 6.07 2.54 3.48
CA MET A 113 4.66 2.81 3.75
C MET A 113 3.85 2.53 2.50
N VAL A 114 2.77 1.78 2.67
CA VAL A 114 1.83 1.44 1.60
C VAL A 114 0.46 1.88 2.04
N TRP A 115 -0.32 2.46 1.12
CA TRP A 115 -1.70 2.84 1.42
C TRP A 115 -2.65 2.31 0.36
N ALA A 116 -3.90 2.14 0.77
CA ALA A 116 -5.02 1.89 -0.13
C ALA A 116 -6.22 2.67 0.37
N LEU A 117 -6.89 3.35 -0.53
CA LEU A 117 -8.06 4.15 -0.25
C LEU A 117 -9.21 3.69 -1.14
N ALA A 118 -10.32 3.31 -0.53
CA ALA A 118 -11.53 2.94 -1.25
C ALA A 118 -12.62 3.96 -0.96
N LYS A 119 -13.36 4.34 -2.00
CA LYS A 119 -14.51 5.21 -1.88
C LYS A 119 -15.72 4.36 -1.52
N VAL A 120 -16.43 4.73 -0.46
CA VAL A 120 -17.67 4.07 -0.05
C VAL A 120 -18.78 4.46 -1.02
N GLY A 121 -19.58 3.49 -1.42
CA GLY A 121 -20.59 3.67 -2.47
C GLY A 121 -21.71 4.64 -2.15
N GLU A 122 -21.88 5.02 -0.87
CA GLU A 122 -22.91 5.97 -0.45
C GLU A 122 -22.31 7.34 -0.22
N SER A 123 -22.98 8.37 -0.73
CA SER A 123 -22.64 9.76 -0.45
C SER A 123 -23.79 10.43 0.31
N PHE A 124 -23.46 11.45 1.08
CA PHE A 124 -24.43 12.22 1.85
C PHE A 124 -24.50 13.65 1.36
N GLU A 125 -25.69 14.24 1.36
CA GLU A 125 -25.84 15.66 1.11
C GLU A 125 -25.99 16.41 2.43
N LEU A 126 -25.18 17.46 2.61
CA LEU A 126 -25.31 18.40 3.71
C LEU A 126 -25.69 19.76 3.14
N PHE A 127 -26.63 20.42 3.78
CA PHE A 127 -27.05 21.78 3.39
C PHE A 127 -27.48 21.88 1.91
N GLY A 128 -28.14 20.85 1.42
CA GLY A 128 -28.74 20.84 0.09
C GLY A 128 -27.79 20.50 -1.04
N ASP A 129 -26.76 21.30 -1.28
CA ASP A 129 -25.89 21.14 -2.41
C ASP A 129 -24.54 20.46 -2.07
N ASP A 130 -24.21 20.35 -0.80
CA ASP A 130 -22.94 19.76 -0.38
C ASP A 130 -23.04 18.24 -0.28
N LYS A 131 -22.17 17.56 -1.03
CA LYS A 131 -22.06 16.10 -0.97
C LYS A 131 -20.83 15.72 -0.17
N ILE A 132 -20.99 14.73 0.69
CA ILE A 132 -19.89 14.12 1.42
C ILE A 132 -19.69 12.71 0.89
N ASP A 133 -18.51 12.48 0.30
CA ASP A 133 -18.07 11.14 -0.10
C ASP A 133 -17.28 10.54 1.04
N SER A 134 -17.59 9.30 1.38
CA SER A 134 -16.90 8.58 2.44
C SER A 134 -15.83 7.66 1.85
N TYR A 135 -14.71 7.54 2.56
CA TYR A 135 -13.57 6.72 2.13
C TYR A 135 -13.11 5.82 3.26
N LEU A 136 -12.62 4.65 2.91
CA LEU A 136 -11.92 3.76 3.82
C LEU A 136 -10.44 3.75 3.47
N LEU A 137 -9.60 4.10 4.44
CA LEU A 137 -8.14 4.11 4.31
C LEU A 137 -7.56 2.90 5.04
N PHE A 138 -6.66 2.23 4.34
CA PHE A 138 -5.89 1.12 4.91
C PHE A 138 -4.43 1.53 5.03
#